data_80df521b91aaa2e669e7595bedc97191
#
_entry.id   80df521b91aaa2e669e7595bedc97191
#
_cell.length_a   1.000
_cell.length_b   1.000
_cell.length_c   1.000
_cell.angle_alpha   90.00
_cell.angle_beta   90.00
_cell.angle_gamma   90.00
#
_symmetry.space_group_name_H-M   'P 1'
#
loop_
_entity.id
_entity.type
_entity.pdbx_description
1 polymer ?
#
loop_
_entity_poly.entity_id
_entity_poly.type
_entity_poly.pdbx_seq_one_letter_code
_entity_poly.pdbx_strand_id
1 'polypeptide(L)'
;MKKVAFICVHNSCRSQVAEALGKHFASDVFESYSAGTETKPQINQDAVRIMKEMYGIDMEKEQYSKLISDIPEPDIAISMGCNVGCPFIGRPFDDNWGLDDPTGKSDEDFIKVINQIELLSLIHISEPTRHAQIS
;
A
#
# COMPACT_ATOMS: atom_id res chain seq x y z
N MET A 1 -6.63 5.07 -17.12
CA MET A 1 -6.50 5.14 -15.66
C MET A 1 -5.06 4.81 -15.28
N LYS A 2 -4.48 5.59 -14.39
CA LYS A 2 -3.10 5.36 -13.99
C LYS A 2 -2.94 4.13 -13.11
N LYS A 3 -1.81 3.48 -13.23
CA LYS A 3 -1.44 2.33 -12.40
C LYS A 3 -0.53 2.80 -11.28
N VAL A 4 -0.93 2.57 -10.04
CA VAL A 4 -0.16 2.94 -8.85
C VAL A 4 0.31 1.68 -8.16
N ALA A 5 1.61 1.57 -7.92
CA ALA A 5 2.18 0.43 -7.23
C ALA A 5 2.73 0.87 -5.87
N PHE A 6 2.29 0.19 -4.83
CA PHE A 6 2.78 0.37 -3.47
C PHE A 6 3.81 -0.71 -3.18
N ILE A 7 5.02 -0.30 -2.85
CA ILE A 7 6.18 -1.19 -2.79
C ILE A 7 6.75 -1.25 -1.37
N CYS A 8 6.98 -2.46 -0.88
CA CYS A 8 7.80 -2.70 0.29
C CYS A 8 8.61 -3.98 0.06
N VAL A 9 9.48 -4.35 0.98
CA VAL A 9 10.39 -5.48 0.73
C VAL A 9 9.63 -6.79 0.57
N HIS A 10 8.76 -7.15 1.52
CA HIS A 10 8.10 -8.46 1.52
C HIS A 10 6.70 -8.47 0.93
N ASN A 11 6.11 -7.31 0.66
CA ASN A 11 4.74 -7.22 0.17
C ASN A 11 3.75 -8.01 1.05
N SER A 12 3.83 -7.84 2.36
CA SER A 12 3.01 -8.62 3.28
C SER A 12 2.15 -7.79 4.24
N CYS A 13 2.47 -6.54 4.48
CA CYS A 13 1.71 -5.71 5.42
C CYS A 13 1.35 -4.35 4.83
N ARG A 14 2.23 -3.35 4.96
CA ARG A 14 1.94 -1.95 4.56
C ARG A 14 1.50 -1.81 3.11
N SER A 15 2.21 -2.40 2.18
CA SER A 15 1.86 -2.31 0.77
C SER A 15 0.56 -3.04 0.44
N GLN A 16 0.27 -4.15 1.12
CA GLN A 16 -0.99 -4.86 0.95
C GLN A 16 -2.17 -4.02 1.43
N VAL A 17 -2.02 -3.36 2.58
CA VAL A 17 -3.04 -2.45 3.10
C VAL A 17 -3.29 -1.31 2.10
N ALA A 18 -2.23 -0.72 1.58
CA ALA A 18 -2.35 0.38 0.61
C ALA A 18 -3.07 -0.08 -0.66
N GLU A 19 -2.74 -1.27 -1.18
CA GLU A 19 -3.43 -1.83 -2.33
C GLU A 19 -4.92 -2.00 -2.05
N ALA A 20 -5.26 -2.57 -0.90
CA ALA A 20 -6.65 -2.82 -0.52
C ALA A 20 -7.45 -1.53 -0.40
N LEU A 21 -6.91 -0.53 0.25
CA LEU A 21 -7.58 0.76 0.39
C LEU A 21 -7.78 1.44 -0.96
N GLY A 22 -6.78 1.37 -1.84
CA GLY A 22 -6.90 1.89 -3.20
C GLY A 22 -8.01 1.20 -3.99
N LYS A 23 -8.07 -0.12 -3.92
CA LYS A 23 -9.09 -0.89 -4.62
C LYS A 23 -10.51 -0.60 -4.13
N HIS A 24 -10.66 -0.41 -2.83
CA HIS A 24 -11.99 -0.24 -2.24
C HIS A 24 -12.49 1.20 -2.23
N PHE A 25 -11.59 2.16 -2.17
CA PHE A 25 -11.98 3.57 -2.04
C PHE A 25 -11.63 4.45 -3.22
N ALA A 26 -10.79 3.99 -4.13
CA ALA A 26 -10.31 4.81 -5.24
C ALA A 26 -10.22 4.04 -6.56
N SER A 27 -11.01 2.99 -6.73
CA SER A 27 -10.97 2.16 -7.94
C SER A 27 -11.40 2.91 -9.19
N ASP A 28 -12.12 4.01 -9.03
CA ASP A 28 -12.53 4.88 -10.13
C ASP A 28 -11.49 5.96 -10.46
N VAL A 29 -10.43 6.06 -9.67
CA VAL A 29 -9.38 7.07 -9.84
C VAL A 29 -8.09 6.45 -10.37
N PHE A 30 -7.68 5.30 -9.84
CA PHE A 30 -6.46 4.61 -10.29
C PHE A 30 -6.58 3.11 -10.09
N GLU A 31 -5.74 2.36 -10.82
CA GLU A 31 -5.58 0.93 -10.61
C GLU A 31 -4.53 0.71 -9.53
N SER A 32 -4.89 -0.04 -8.49
CA SER A 32 -4.05 -0.23 -7.31
C SER A 32 -3.34 -1.58 -7.35
N TYR A 33 -2.02 -1.54 -7.20
CA TYR A 33 -1.16 -2.73 -7.15
C TYR A 33 -0.22 -2.62 -5.97
N SER A 34 0.30 -3.76 -5.54
CA SER A 34 1.40 -3.80 -4.58
C SER A 34 2.37 -4.90 -4.95
N ALA A 35 3.61 -4.76 -4.54
CA ALA A 35 4.65 -5.75 -4.83
C ALA A 35 5.85 -5.56 -3.91
N GLY A 36 6.75 -6.53 -3.92
CA GLY A 36 7.99 -6.48 -3.17
C GLY A 36 9.15 -7.09 -3.95
N THR A 37 10.33 -7.00 -3.39
CA THR A 37 11.52 -7.69 -3.93
C THR A 37 11.60 -9.13 -3.47
N GLU A 38 10.88 -9.44 -2.38
CA GLU A 38 10.75 -10.79 -1.84
C GLU A 38 9.29 -11.05 -1.55
N THR A 39 8.90 -12.31 -1.46
CA THR A 39 7.52 -12.67 -1.12
C THR A 39 7.48 -13.40 0.22
N LYS A 40 6.30 -13.42 0.83
CA LYS A 40 5.99 -14.24 1.98
C LYS A 40 4.87 -15.22 1.61
N PRO A 41 4.77 -16.38 2.28
CA PRO A 41 3.70 -17.35 1.99
C PRO A 41 2.30 -16.79 2.22
N GLN A 42 2.17 -15.84 3.13
CA GLN A 42 0.88 -15.25 3.50
C GLN A 42 1.03 -13.76 3.72
N ILE A 43 -0.06 -13.03 3.51
CA ILE A 43 -0.18 -11.64 3.96
C ILE A 43 -0.12 -11.65 5.49
N ASN A 44 0.39 -10.58 6.09
CA ASN A 44 0.44 -10.44 7.53
C ASN A 44 -0.97 -10.66 8.11
N GLN A 45 -1.11 -11.66 8.99
CA GLN A 45 -2.42 -12.08 9.49
C GLN A 45 -3.07 -11.06 10.42
N ASP A 46 -2.29 -10.29 11.14
CA ASP A 46 -2.83 -9.20 11.95
C ASP A 46 -3.40 -8.11 11.05
N ALA A 47 -2.73 -7.79 9.96
CA ALA A 47 -3.25 -6.84 8.99
C ALA A 47 -4.55 -7.32 8.34
N VAL A 48 -4.61 -8.60 7.99
CA VAL A 48 -5.83 -9.21 7.42
C VAL A 48 -7.00 -9.06 8.40
N ARG A 49 -6.77 -9.44 9.66
CA ARG A 49 -7.80 -9.37 10.70
C ARG A 49 -8.28 -7.93 10.93
N ILE A 50 -7.36 -7.01 11.10
CA ILE A 50 -7.69 -5.62 11.41
C ILE A 50 -8.41 -4.94 10.24
N MET A 51 -7.97 -5.18 9.01
CA MET A 51 -8.63 -4.64 7.82
C MET A 51 -10.06 -5.14 7.69
N LYS A 52 -10.29 -6.40 8.07
CA LYS A 52 -11.64 -6.96 8.07
C LYS A 52 -12.50 -6.31 9.14
N GLU A 53 -11.95 -6.08 10.33
CA GLU A 53 -12.67 -5.42 11.43
C GLU A 53 -12.98 -3.96 11.12
N MET A 54 -12.02 -3.22 10.55
CA MET A 54 -12.18 -1.78 10.29
C MET A 54 -13.06 -1.48 9.08
N TYR A 55 -12.91 -2.25 8.01
CA TYR A 55 -13.52 -1.91 6.71
C TYR A 55 -14.35 -3.03 6.11
N GLY A 56 -14.35 -4.22 6.70
CA GLY A 56 -15.00 -5.38 6.10
C GLY A 56 -14.27 -5.94 4.90
N ILE A 57 -13.00 -5.57 4.70
CA ILE A 57 -12.20 -6.00 3.57
C ILE A 57 -11.45 -7.28 3.91
N ASP A 58 -11.64 -8.33 3.10
CA ASP A 58 -10.88 -9.57 3.24
C ASP A 58 -9.76 -9.59 2.20
N MET A 59 -8.58 -9.14 2.61
CA MET A 59 -7.43 -9.04 1.71
C MET A 59 -7.00 -10.37 1.13
N GLU A 60 -7.17 -11.46 1.86
CA GLU A 60 -6.74 -12.79 1.39
C GLU A 60 -7.57 -13.32 0.21
N LYS A 61 -8.77 -12.83 0.03
CA LYS A 61 -9.62 -13.21 -1.11
C LYS A 61 -9.20 -12.54 -2.40
N GLU A 62 -8.61 -11.36 -2.31
CA GLU A 62 -8.34 -10.52 -3.47
C GLU A 62 -6.85 -10.34 -3.75
N GLN A 63 -6.00 -10.59 -2.77
CA GLN A 63 -4.58 -10.23 -2.84
C GLN A 63 -3.69 -11.36 -2.33
N TYR A 64 -2.42 -11.28 -2.72
CA TYR A 64 -1.39 -12.20 -2.26
C TYR A 64 -0.04 -11.48 -2.33
N SER A 65 0.95 -12.00 -1.61
CA SER A 65 2.31 -11.46 -1.65
C SER A 65 2.95 -11.79 -2.99
N LYS A 66 3.49 -10.79 -3.68
CA LYS A 66 4.00 -10.96 -5.04
C LYS A 66 5.22 -10.08 -5.32
N LEU A 67 5.92 -10.44 -6.36
CA LEU A 67 7.13 -9.73 -6.80
C LEU A 67 6.77 -8.58 -7.73
N ILE A 68 7.69 -7.60 -7.81
CA ILE A 68 7.57 -6.46 -8.72
C ILE A 68 7.37 -6.94 -10.16
N SER A 69 8.03 -8.01 -10.55
CA SER A 69 7.90 -8.58 -11.92
C SER A 69 6.52 -9.18 -12.20
N ASP A 70 5.70 -9.40 -11.17
CA ASP A 70 4.38 -10.00 -11.31
C ASP A 70 3.28 -8.98 -11.54
N ILE A 71 3.57 -7.69 -11.46
CA ILE A 71 2.60 -6.62 -11.69
C ILE A 71 2.93 -5.86 -12.98
N PRO A 72 1.93 -5.18 -13.57
CA PRO A 72 2.20 -4.31 -14.72
C PRO A 72 3.14 -3.18 -14.32
N GLU A 73 3.85 -2.61 -15.30
CA GLU A 73 4.69 -1.46 -15.02
C GLU A 73 3.84 -0.30 -14.52
N PRO A 74 4.12 0.25 -13.33
CA PRO A 74 3.29 1.31 -12.78
C PRO A 74 3.61 2.67 -13.40
N ASP A 75 2.59 3.52 -13.44
CA ASP A 75 2.77 4.94 -13.75
C ASP A 75 3.33 5.69 -12.56
N ILE A 76 2.94 5.27 -11.37
CA ILE A 76 3.38 5.85 -10.09
C ILE A 76 3.84 4.72 -9.17
N ALA A 77 5.05 4.84 -8.65
CA ALA A 77 5.62 3.87 -7.70
C ALA A 77 5.86 4.55 -6.35
N ILE A 78 5.28 4.02 -5.30
CA ILE A 78 5.35 4.58 -3.95
C ILE A 78 6.00 3.58 -3.01
N SER A 79 7.07 4.01 -2.34
CA SER A 79 7.69 3.23 -1.28
C SER A 79 6.95 3.44 0.03
N MET A 80 6.68 2.37 0.75
CA MET A 80 5.96 2.44 2.03
C MET A 80 6.89 2.79 3.20
N GLY A 81 8.18 2.76 2.97
CA GLY A 81 9.20 3.02 3.98
C GLY A 81 10.25 1.94 3.98
N CYS A 82 11.51 2.31 4.07
CA CYS A 82 12.63 1.40 3.99
C CYS A 82 13.62 1.73 5.10
N ASN A 83 13.83 0.78 6.02
CA ASN A 83 14.77 0.98 7.12
C ASN A 83 16.21 0.76 6.70
N VAL A 84 16.45 -0.03 5.67
CA VAL A 84 17.81 -0.44 5.25
C VAL A 84 18.05 -0.12 3.77
N GLY A 85 17.31 0.81 3.24
CA GLY A 85 17.37 1.15 1.83
C GLY A 85 16.17 0.59 1.08
N CYS A 86 15.69 1.36 0.13
CA CYS A 86 14.53 0.98 -0.65
C CYS A 86 14.91 -0.06 -1.70
N PRO A 87 14.02 -1.01 -2.01
CA PRO A 87 14.29 -1.97 -3.08
C PRO A 87 14.46 -1.26 -4.43
N PHE A 88 15.33 -1.82 -5.26
CA PHE A 88 15.51 -1.30 -6.61
C PHE A 88 14.44 -1.87 -7.53
N ILE A 89 13.68 -0.99 -8.16
CA ILE A 89 12.57 -1.37 -9.04
C ILE A 89 12.81 -1.02 -10.52
N GLY A 90 14.04 -0.64 -10.87
CA GLY A 90 14.38 -0.23 -12.23
C GLY A 90 14.11 1.24 -12.53
N ARG A 91 13.61 1.98 -11.57
CA ARG A 91 13.31 3.40 -11.69
C ARG A 91 13.26 4.04 -10.30
N PRO A 92 13.39 5.35 -10.16
CA PRO A 92 13.19 6.02 -8.87
C PRO A 92 11.74 5.91 -8.42
N PHE A 93 11.54 5.94 -7.11
CA PHE A 93 10.18 6.06 -6.56
C PHE A 93 9.67 7.49 -6.75
N ASP A 94 8.38 7.60 -7.04
CA ASP A 94 7.72 8.90 -7.15
C ASP A 94 7.48 9.51 -5.77
N ASP A 95 7.28 8.67 -4.75
CA ASP A 95 7.11 9.13 -3.38
C ASP A 95 7.57 8.04 -2.41
N ASN A 96 7.91 8.45 -1.19
CA ASN A 96 8.25 7.55 -0.10
C ASN A 96 7.48 8.01 1.13
N TRP A 97 6.55 7.18 1.58
CA TRP A 97 5.68 7.55 2.68
C TRP A 97 6.29 7.37 4.06
N GLY A 98 7.42 6.68 4.17
CA GLY A 98 8.18 6.57 5.41
C GLY A 98 7.43 6.01 6.59
N LEU A 99 6.57 5.02 6.36
CA LEU A 99 5.70 4.46 7.39
C LEU A 99 6.45 3.45 8.26
N ASP A 100 6.13 3.43 9.55
CA ASP A 100 6.64 2.40 10.45
C ASP A 100 6.04 1.04 10.09
N ASP A 101 6.84 -0.02 10.29
CA ASP A 101 6.36 -1.38 10.09
C ASP A 101 5.73 -1.88 11.39
N PRO A 102 4.41 -2.12 11.41
CA PRO A 102 3.72 -2.56 12.63
C PRO A 102 3.83 -4.06 12.89
N THR A 103 4.52 -4.81 12.04
CA THR A 103 4.65 -6.27 12.19
C THR A 103 5.17 -6.62 13.57
N GLY A 104 4.45 -7.48 14.28
CA GLY A 104 4.81 -7.91 15.64
C GLY A 104 4.46 -6.92 16.73
N LYS A 105 3.82 -5.80 16.38
CA LYS A 105 3.41 -4.77 17.35
C LYS A 105 1.92 -4.89 17.68
N SER A 106 1.42 -3.96 18.48
CA SER A 106 0.02 -3.98 18.95
C SER A 106 -0.96 -3.63 17.83
N ASP A 107 -2.25 -3.94 18.06
CA ASP A 107 -3.32 -3.56 17.14
C ASP A 107 -3.38 -2.03 16.97
N GLU A 108 -3.11 -1.28 18.03
CA GLU A 108 -3.10 0.18 17.95
C GLU A 108 -2.05 0.68 16.97
N ASP A 109 -0.89 0.05 16.93
CA ASP A 109 0.16 0.40 15.97
C ASP A 109 -0.27 0.09 14.54
N PHE A 110 -0.94 -1.05 14.32
CA PHE A 110 -1.50 -1.37 13.01
C PHE A 110 -2.55 -0.35 12.59
N ILE A 111 -3.48 -0.02 13.47
CA ILE A 111 -4.55 0.94 13.17
C ILE A 111 -3.96 2.30 12.83
N LYS A 112 -2.95 2.73 13.56
CA LYS A 112 -2.26 4.00 13.30
C LYS A 112 -1.67 4.04 11.90
N VAL A 113 -0.97 2.98 11.50
CA VAL A 113 -0.36 2.89 10.17
C VAL A 113 -1.42 2.84 9.08
N ILE A 114 -2.49 2.06 9.29
CA ILE A 114 -3.60 1.95 8.35
C ILE A 114 -4.24 3.33 8.13
N ASN A 115 -4.48 4.08 9.20
CA ASN A 115 -5.04 5.42 9.11
C ASN A 115 -4.11 6.39 8.36
N GLN A 116 -2.81 6.26 8.56
CA GLN A 116 -1.83 7.06 7.84
C GLN A 116 -1.84 6.75 6.34
N ILE A 117 -1.95 5.48 5.98
CA ILE A 117 -2.02 5.05 4.58
C ILE A 117 -3.29 5.61 3.92
N GLU A 118 -4.43 5.51 4.59
CA GLU A 118 -5.68 6.05 4.07
C GLU A 118 -5.57 7.55 3.82
N LEU A 119 -5.06 8.29 4.78
CA LEU A 119 -4.91 9.74 4.66
C LEU A 119 -3.96 10.11 3.52
N LEU A 120 -2.80 9.46 3.43
CA LEU A 120 -1.83 9.73 2.38
C LEU A 120 -2.39 9.39 0.99
N SER A 121 -3.15 8.31 0.89
CA SER A 121 -3.78 7.92 -0.37
C SER A 121 -4.78 8.98 -0.84
N LEU A 122 -5.57 9.51 0.07
CA LEU A 122 -6.53 10.56 -0.26
C LEU A 122 -5.85 11.86 -0.68
N ILE A 123 -4.82 12.26 0.06
CA ILE A 123 -4.14 13.53 -0.19
C ILE A 123 -3.28 13.48 -1.46
N HIS A 124 -2.49 12.43 -1.64
CA HIS A 124 -1.47 12.41 -2.68
C HIS A 124 -1.90 11.76 -3.99
N ILE A 125 -2.92 10.93 -3.97
CA ILE A 125 -3.30 10.16 -5.15
C ILE A 125 -4.73 10.44 -5.58
N SER A 126 -5.70 10.25 -4.68
CA SER A 126 -7.11 10.29 -5.03
C SER A 126 -7.62 11.70 -5.30
N GLU A 127 -7.11 12.69 -4.59
CA GLU A 127 -7.67 14.04 -4.61
C GLU A 127 -6.68 15.19 -4.80
N PRO A 128 -5.57 15.02 -5.52
CA PRO A 128 -4.63 16.13 -5.67
C PRO A 128 -5.24 17.34 -6.38
N THR A 129 -6.07 17.10 -7.39
CA THR A 129 -6.74 18.16 -8.14
C THR A 129 -7.80 18.86 -7.31
N ARG A 130 -8.62 18.08 -6.61
CA ARG A 130 -9.65 18.62 -5.74
C ARG A 130 -9.05 19.46 -4.63
N HIS A 131 -7.99 18.98 -4.02
CA HIS A 131 -7.29 19.70 -2.97
C HIS A 131 -6.73 21.03 -3.49
N ALA A 132 -6.15 21.04 -4.66
CA ALA A 132 -5.62 22.24 -5.29
C ALA A 132 -6.75 23.25 -5.61
N GLN A 133 -7.91 22.77 -5.97
CA GLN A 133 -9.06 23.64 -6.28
C GLN A 133 -9.66 24.28 -5.05
N ILE A 134 -9.60 23.61 -3.93
CA ILE A 134 -10.12 24.15 -2.66
C ILE A 134 -9.21 25.25 -2.13
N SER A 135 -7.93 25.10 -2.33
CA SER A 135 -6.96 26.08 -1.89
C SER A 135 -6.90 27.27 -2.84
#